data_e84fb694d7954b6b1f75b280da328834
#
_entry.id   e84fb694d7954b6b1f75b280da328834
#
_cell.length_a   1.000
_cell.length_b   1.000
_cell.length_c   1.000
_cell.angle_alpha   90.00
_cell.angle_beta   90.00
_cell.angle_gamma   90.00
#
_symmetry.space_group_name_H-M   'P 1'
#
loop_
_entity.id
_entity.type
_entity.pdbx_description
1 polymer ?
#
loop_
_entity_poly.entity_id
_entity_poly.type
_entity_poly.pdbx_seq_one_letter_code
_entity_poly.pdbx_strand_id
1 'polypeptide(L)'
;MSKKRWLIVPLCAALCSQGVFAQTSGRKVLGINEMFRLADENSQSIQTYKTGKETADEALKAAKSQRLPDIGASLSFSYLGDGYLWDRDFKNGQNIPMPHFGNNFALEAQQVIYAGGAINSSITLAELGQQMATLDWQKNRQEIRFLLTGYYLDLYKLNNQIQVLQKNLDLTEQVIHNMEARRTQGTALKNDITRYELQKETLKLQLAKVQDACKIINHQLVTTLHLPAGTEIVPDSTLLDEEVKALAENDWQLLATQSNVGLQQAQLAIQMNKQKVKLERSELLPKIALVAGEHLDGPITIEVPVLDNNFNYWYVGVGIKYNLSSLFKNNKKVRQAKLNMRKAQEEYSLAQE
;
A
#
# COMPACT_ATOMS: atom_id res chain seq x y z
N MET A 1 -61.67 4.57 24.38
CA MET A 1 -61.09 5.89 24.77
C MET A 1 -59.61 5.68 25.03
N SER A 2 -58.75 5.98 24.05
CA SER A 2 -57.31 5.90 24.23
C SER A 2 -56.66 7.03 23.45
N LYS A 3 -56.02 7.94 24.15
CA LYS A 3 -55.37 9.17 23.63
C LYS A 3 -54.04 8.81 22.99
N LYS A 4 -53.90 9.02 21.68
CA LYS A 4 -52.62 9.06 20.97
C LYS A 4 -51.88 10.35 21.33
N ARG A 5 -50.73 10.25 21.98
CA ARG A 5 -49.79 11.35 22.16
C ARG A 5 -48.82 11.36 21.00
N TRP A 6 -48.91 12.39 20.17
CA TRP A 6 -47.93 12.74 19.16
C TRP A 6 -46.76 13.43 19.87
N LEU A 7 -45.56 12.87 19.75
CA LEU A 7 -44.31 13.53 20.14
C LEU A 7 -43.80 14.30 18.92
N ILE A 8 -43.92 15.61 19.01
CA ILE A 8 -43.29 16.57 18.10
C ILE A 8 -41.80 16.64 18.47
N VAL A 9 -40.93 16.18 17.55
CA VAL A 9 -39.47 16.35 17.63
C VAL A 9 -39.14 17.72 17.05
N PRO A 10 -38.54 18.67 17.79
CA PRO A 10 -38.08 19.90 17.20
C PRO A 10 -36.82 19.63 16.37
N LEU A 11 -36.87 19.93 15.07
CA LEU A 11 -35.78 19.95 14.14
C LEU A 11 -34.86 21.12 14.50
N CYS A 12 -33.83 20.91 15.30
CA CYS A 12 -32.74 21.86 15.51
C CYS A 12 -31.90 21.93 14.23
N ALA A 13 -32.15 22.96 13.42
CA ALA A 13 -31.29 23.40 12.36
C ALA A 13 -29.96 23.92 12.97
N ALA A 14 -28.97 23.02 13.11
CA ALA A 14 -27.59 23.41 13.38
C ALA A 14 -27.03 24.05 12.09
N LEU A 15 -27.03 25.37 12.02
CA LEU A 15 -26.22 26.14 11.09
C LEU A 15 -24.76 25.86 11.36
N CYS A 16 -24.20 24.92 10.58
CA CYS A 16 -22.76 24.76 10.45
C CYS A 16 -22.21 26.05 9.81
N SER A 17 -21.78 26.99 10.65
CA SER A 17 -20.87 28.04 10.21
C SER A 17 -19.56 27.37 9.80
N GLN A 18 -19.44 27.04 8.51
CA GLN A 18 -18.14 26.74 7.91
C GLN A 18 -17.33 28.06 8.01
N GLY A 19 -16.47 28.11 9.02
CA GLY A 19 -15.44 29.12 9.10
C GLY A 19 -14.58 28.96 7.83
N VAL A 20 -14.77 29.85 6.89
CA VAL A 20 -13.79 30.07 5.81
C VAL A 20 -12.52 30.53 6.52
N PHE A 21 -11.64 29.59 6.81
CA PHE A 21 -10.26 29.91 7.16
C PHE A 21 -9.69 30.65 5.93
N ALA A 22 -9.62 31.96 6.02
CA ALA A 22 -8.83 32.74 5.09
C ALA A 22 -7.43 32.16 5.10
N GLN A 23 -7.06 31.50 4.00
CA GLN A 23 -5.70 30.98 3.79
C GLN A 23 -4.79 32.21 3.71
N THR A 24 -4.19 32.57 4.84
CA THR A 24 -3.10 33.53 4.87
C THR A 24 -1.96 32.89 4.06
N SER A 25 -1.79 33.38 2.82
CA SER A 25 -0.58 33.17 2.01
C SER A 25 0.61 33.63 2.85
N GLY A 26 1.20 32.70 3.60
CA GLY A 26 2.30 32.98 4.51
C GLY A 26 3.62 32.57 3.86
N ARG A 27 4.59 33.48 3.92
CA ARG A 27 5.99 33.15 3.60
C ARG A 27 6.55 32.32 4.75
N LYS A 28 7.01 31.08 4.44
CA LYS A 28 7.55 30.14 5.43
C LYS A 28 9.01 29.85 5.14
N VAL A 29 9.89 30.23 6.04
CA VAL A 29 11.30 29.78 6.01
C VAL A 29 11.31 28.33 6.46
N LEU A 30 11.89 27.43 5.65
CA LEU A 30 11.87 26.00 5.87
C LEU A 30 13.27 25.44 5.79
N GLY A 31 13.74 24.84 6.88
CA GLY A 31 14.99 24.09 6.92
C GLY A 31 14.78 22.64 6.45
N ILE A 32 15.85 21.99 5.97
CA ILE A 32 15.77 20.64 5.40
C ILE A 32 15.28 19.59 6.41
N ASN A 33 15.67 19.69 7.67
CA ASN A 33 15.24 18.79 8.73
C ASN A 33 13.74 18.92 9.04
N GLU A 34 13.23 20.17 9.07
CA GLU A 34 11.80 20.42 9.25
C GLU A 34 11.00 19.93 8.04
N MET A 35 11.53 20.13 6.83
CA MET A 35 10.93 19.59 5.60
C MET A 35 10.78 18.06 5.66
N PHE A 36 11.83 17.35 6.11
CA PHE A 36 11.76 15.90 6.26
C PHE A 36 10.75 15.46 7.32
N ARG A 37 10.67 16.18 8.45
CA ARG A 37 9.67 15.91 9.48
C ARG A 37 8.24 16.10 8.94
N LEU A 38 7.99 17.21 8.24
CA LEU A 38 6.69 17.48 7.62
C LEU A 38 6.33 16.42 6.56
N ALA A 39 7.30 15.96 5.78
CA ALA A 39 7.10 14.88 4.81
C ALA A 39 6.72 13.57 5.50
N ASP A 40 7.43 13.19 6.57
CA ASP A 40 7.13 11.98 7.34
C ASP A 40 5.73 12.02 7.98
N GLU A 41 5.26 13.20 8.39
CA GLU A 41 3.95 13.40 9.02
C GLU A 41 2.81 13.51 8.01
N ASN A 42 3.02 14.21 6.89
CA ASN A 42 1.93 14.67 6.03
C ASN A 42 1.94 14.06 4.63
N SER A 43 3.04 13.50 4.15
CA SER A 43 3.09 12.96 2.79
C SER A 43 2.14 11.77 2.63
N GLN A 44 1.18 11.92 1.71
CA GLN A 44 0.20 10.86 1.40
C GLN A 44 0.89 9.56 0.96
N SER A 45 2.00 9.65 0.22
CA SER A 45 2.77 8.48 -0.19
C SER A 45 3.32 7.75 1.01
N ILE A 46 4.00 8.43 1.95
CA ILE A 46 4.57 7.83 3.16
C ILE A 46 3.47 7.20 4.03
N GLN A 47 2.32 7.87 4.16
CA GLN A 47 1.17 7.34 4.92
C GLN A 47 0.60 6.08 4.26
N THR A 48 0.51 6.03 2.94
CA THR A 48 0.06 4.84 2.20
C THR A 48 0.95 3.63 2.49
N TYR A 49 2.26 3.79 2.44
CA TYR A 49 3.19 2.70 2.76
C TYR A 49 3.19 2.34 4.26
N LYS A 50 2.93 3.29 5.15
CA LYS A 50 2.73 3.02 6.58
C LYS A 50 1.49 2.14 6.80
N THR A 51 0.37 2.47 6.16
CA THR A 51 -0.84 1.63 6.19
C THR A 51 -0.56 0.24 5.58
N GLY A 52 0.26 0.17 4.53
CA GLY A 52 0.72 -1.10 3.95
C GLY A 52 1.46 -1.98 4.96
N LYS A 53 2.31 -1.38 5.80
CA LYS A 53 2.97 -2.08 6.91
C LYS A 53 1.97 -2.60 7.94
N GLU A 54 1.01 -1.77 8.37
CA GLU A 54 -0.07 -2.16 9.30
C GLU A 54 -0.91 -3.31 8.72
N THR A 55 -1.20 -3.27 7.41
CA THR A 55 -1.88 -4.36 6.70
C THR A 55 -1.07 -5.66 6.73
N ALA A 56 0.25 -5.59 6.59
CA ALA A 56 1.12 -6.77 6.66
C ALA A 56 1.21 -7.33 8.10
N ASP A 57 1.14 -6.47 9.12
CA ASP A 57 1.05 -6.88 10.53
C ASP A 57 -0.24 -7.68 10.79
N GLU A 58 -1.37 -7.22 10.28
CA GLU A 58 -2.65 -7.96 10.37
C GLU A 58 -2.63 -9.26 9.55
N ALA A 59 -2.01 -9.26 8.36
CA ALA A 59 -1.84 -10.47 7.55
C ALA A 59 -1.01 -11.54 8.29
N LEU A 60 0.00 -11.15 9.07
CA LEU A 60 0.75 -12.06 9.92
C LEU A 60 -0.12 -12.64 11.04
N LYS A 61 -0.95 -11.80 11.70
CA LYS A 61 -1.90 -12.28 12.73
C LYS A 61 -2.89 -13.27 12.12
N ALA A 62 -3.44 -12.96 10.94
CA ALA A 62 -4.33 -13.84 10.19
C ALA A 62 -3.64 -15.16 9.78
N ALA A 63 -2.35 -15.13 9.38
CA ALA A 63 -1.62 -16.35 9.10
C ALA A 63 -1.41 -17.21 10.37
N LYS A 64 -1.15 -16.58 11.52
CA LYS A 64 -1.01 -17.28 12.80
C LYS A 64 -2.32 -17.91 13.28
N SER A 65 -3.47 -17.30 12.96
CA SER A 65 -4.79 -17.86 13.31
C SER A 65 -5.11 -19.18 12.60
N GLN A 66 -4.40 -19.53 11.50
CA GLN A 66 -4.51 -20.85 10.87
C GLN A 66 -4.12 -22.04 11.79
N ARG A 67 -3.52 -21.74 12.94
CA ARG A 67 -3.25 -22.75 13.97
C ARG A 67 -4.42 -23.02 14.89
N LEU A 68 -5.46 -22.19 14.84
CA LEU A 68 -6.67 -22.37 15.65
C LEU A 68 -7.60 -23.39 14.98
N PRO A 69 -8.49 -24.04 15.75
CA PRO A 69 -9.51 -24.90 15.17
C PRO A 69 -10.52 -24.10 14.35
N ASP A 70 -10.95 -24.66 13.24
CA ASP A 70 -12.13 -24.21 12.52
C ASP A 70 -13.37 -24.82 13.16
N ILE A 71 -14.31 -23.98 13.56
CA ILE A 71 -15.59 -24.38 14.17
C ILE A 71 -16.71 -23.79 13.30
N GLY A 72 -17.55 -24.67 12.78
CA GLY A 72 -18.68 -24.31 11.94
C GLY A 72 -19.98 -24.83 12.54
N ALA A 73 -21.03 -24.03 12.49
CA ALA A 73 -22.41 -24.46 12.79
C ALA A 73 -23.26 -24.26 11.55
N SER A 74 -24.05 -25.25 11.18
CA SER A 74 -25.00 -25.19 10.08
C SER A 74 -26.39 -25.63 10.54
N LEU A 75 -27.42 -24.97 10.03
CA LEU A 75 -28.79 -25.30 10.25
C LEU A 75 -29.53 -25.18 8.92
N SER A 76 -30.19 -26.23 8.52
CA SER A 76 -30.99 -26.21 7.32
C SER A 76 -32.38 -26.84 7.57
N PHE A 77 -33.38 -26.29 6.90
CA PHE A 77 -34.71 -26.82 6.84
C PHE A 77 -35.07 -27.06 5.38
N SER A 78 -35.73 -28.18 5.11
CA SER A 78 -36.12 -28.54 3.75
C SER A 78 -37.58 -29.05 3.71
N TYR A 79 -38.22 -28.85 2.58
CA TYR A 79 -39.46 -29.52 2.26
C TYR A 79 -39.10 -30.73 1.41
N LEU A 80 -39.53 -31.92 1.87
CA LEU A 80 -39.32 -33.19 1.19
C LEU A 80 -40.60 -33.56 0.45
N GLY A 81 -40.50 -33.86 -0.83
CA GLY A 81 -41.57 -34.43 -1.61
C GLY A 81 -41.63 -35.95 -1.40
N ASP A 82 -42.76 -36.58 -1.78
CA ASP A 82 -42.88 -38.01 -1.74
C ASP A 82 -41.85 -38.72 -2.59
N GLY A 83 -41.34 -39.84 -2.09
CA GLY A 83 -40.37 -40.70 -2.78
C GLY A 83 -41.08 -41.67 -3.75
N TYR A 84 -40.36 -42.14 -4.74
CA TYR A 84 -40.83 -43.17 -5.65
C TYR A 84 -39.82 -44.29 -5.72
N LEU A 85 -40.22 -45.51 -5.36
CA LEU A 85 -39.38 -46.69 -5.33
C LEU A 85 -39.62 -47.54 -6.57
N TRP A 86 -38.56 -47.96 -7.28
CA TRP A 86 -38.60 -48.92 -8.38
C TRP A 86 -37.66 -50.07 -8.10
N ASP A 87 -38.00 -51.21 -8.74
CA ASP A 87 -36.99 -52.29 -8.86
C ASP A 87 -35.78 -51.82 -9.69
N ARG A 88 -34.71 -52.58 -9.65
CA ARG A 88 -33.46 -52.23 -10.41
C ARG A 88 -33.65 -52.13 -11.92
N ASP A 89 -34.72 -52.80 -12.44
CA ASP A 89 -35.11 -52.78 -13.86
C ASP A 89 -36.12 -51.69 -14.19
N PHE A 90 -36.39 -50.76 -13.25
CA PHE A 90 -37.35 -49.66 -13.33
C PHE A 90 -38.81 -50.08 -13.48
N LYS A 91 -39.13 -51.29 -13.02
CA LYS A 91 -40.50 -51.79 -12.95
C LYS A 91 -41.05 -51.70 -11.52
N ASN A 92 -42.32 -52.04 -11.37
CA ASN A 92 -43.04 -52.10 -10.09
C ASN A 92 -42.90 -50.83 -9.21
N GLY A 93 -43.07 -49.68 -9.84
CA GLY A 93 -42.98 -48.40 -9.14
C GLY A 93 -44.02 -48.23 -8.05
N GLN A 94 -43.61 -47.82 -6.86
CA GLN A 94 -44.45 -47.56 -5.69
C GLN A 94 -44.18 -46.17 -5.15
N ASN A 95 -45.26 -45.43 -4.85
CA ASN A 95 -45.15 -44.16 -4.15
C ASN A 95 -44.86 -44.40 -2.67
N ILE A 96 -43.81 -43.78 -2.14
CA ILE A 96 -43.44 -43.85 -0.73
C ILE A 96 -43.73 -42.51 -0.10
N PRO A 97 -44.72 -42.39 0.79
CA PRO A 97 -45.00 -41.15 1.50
C PRO A 97 -43.77 -40.75 2.35
N MET A 98 -43.39 -39.48 2.26
CA MET A 98 -42.27 -38.93 3.00
C MET A 98 -42.78 -37.93 4.04
N PRO A 99 -42.13 -37.84 5.22
CA PRO A 99 -42.30 -36.68 6.10
C PRO A 99 -41.86 -35.41 5.36
N HIS A 100 -42.77 -34.44 5.27
CA HIS A 100 -42.51 -33.26 4.41
C HIS A 100 -41.58 -32.23 5.04
N PHE A 101 -41.32 -32.31 6.35
CA PHE A 101 -40.43 -31.40 7.04
C PHE A 101 -39.06 -32.03 7.33
N GLY A 102 -38.01 -31.53 6.71
CA GLY A 102 -36.65 -31.94 6.95
C GLY A 102 -35.87 -30.88 7.73
N ASN A 103 -35.13 -31.32 8.72
CA ASN A 103 -34.21 -30.49 9.50
C ASN A 103 -32.83 -31.16 9.57
N ASN A 104 -31.80 -30.34 9.46
CA ASN A 104 -30.43 -30.77 9.69
C ASN A 104 -29.71 -29.66 10.49
N PHE A 105 -29.20 -30.03 11.64
CA PHE A 105 -28.29 -29.19 12.42
C PHE A 105 -26.96 -29.93 12.53
N ALA A 106 -25.86 -29.22 12.23
CA ALA A 106 -24.52 -29.75 12.39
C ALA A 106 -23.60 -28.72 13.07
N LEU A 107 -22.90 -29.16 14.09
CA LEU A 107 -21.81 -28.43 14.71
C LEU A 107 -20.54 -29.22 14.47
N GLU A 108 -19.61 -28.65 13.69
CA GLU A 108 -18.38 -29.33 13.29
C GLU A 108 -17.17 -28.54 13.77
N ALA A 109 -16.16 -29.24 14.27
CA ALA A 109 -14.87 -28.68 14.64
C ALA A 109 -13.74 -29.47 13.97
N GLN A 110 -12.80 -28.75 13.37
CA GLN A 110 -11.64 -29.35 12.72
C GLN A 110 -10.37 -28.63 13.19
N GLN A 111 -9.40 -29.39 13.69
CA GLN A 111 -8.08 -28.89 14.05
C GLN A 111 -7.02 -29.59 13.21
N VAL A 112 -6.33 -28.84 12.37
CA VAL A 112 -5.21 -29.37 11.58
C VAL A 112 -4.01 -29.61 12.51
N ILE A 113 -3.55 -30.85 12.60
CA ILE A 113 -2.37 -31.25 13.37
C ILE A 113 -1.12 -31.24 12.49
N TYR A 114 -1.28 -31.74 11.26
CA TYR A 114 -0.18 -31.85 10.31
C TYR A 114 -0.67 -31.53 8.89
N ALA A 115 0.04 -30.64 8.22
CA ALA A 115 -0.23 -30.25 6.83
C ALA A 115 1.07 -30.19 6.01
N GLY A 116 1.99 -31.14 6.22
CA GLY A 116 3.26 -31.15 5.49
C GLY A 116 4.15 -29.91 5.72
N GLY A 117 3.91 -29.15 6.80
CA GLY A 117 4.61 -27.90 7.08
C GLY A 117 3.99 -26.67 6.39
N ALA A 118 2.82 -26.78 5.72
CA ALA A 118 2.15 -25.68 5.01
C ALA A 118 1.88 -24.51 5.94
N ILE A 119 1.25 -24.74 7.11
CA ILE A 119 0.91 -23.70 8.09
C ILE A 119 2.15 -22.91 8.53
N ASN A 120 3.22 -23.63 8.91
CA ASN A 120 4.46 -22.98 9.34
C ASN A 120 5.12 -22.19 8.19
N SER A 121 5.11 -22.74 6.97
CA SER A 121 5.63 -22.03 5.80
C SER A 121 4.80 -20.79 5.44
N SER A 122 3.48 -20.85 5.59
CA SER A 122 2.58 -19.71 5.39
C SER A 122 2.82 -18.62 6.43
N ILE A 123 2.98 -18.97 7.71
CA ILE A 123 3.30 -18.02 8.78
C ILE A 123 4.65 -17.35 8.53
N THR A 124 5.70 -18.15 8.21
CA THR A 124 7.02 -17.59 7.89
C THR A 124 6.97 -16.70 6.65
N LEU A 125 6.16 -17.05 5.64
CA LEU A 125 5.97 -16.21 4.47
C LEU A 125 5.30 -14.87 4.82
N ALA A 126 4.33 -14.88 5.73
CA ALA A 126 3.69 -13.67 6.24
C ALA A 126 4.66 -12.82 7.09
N GLU A 127 5.53 -13.45 7.90
CA GLU A 127 6.60 -12.74 8.64
C GLU A 127 7.60 -12.05 7.69
N LEU A 128 8.02 -12.74 6.64
CA LEU A 128 8.86 -12.14 5.60
C LEU A 128 8.12 -11.04 4.83
N GLY A 129 6.81 -11.19 4.61
CA GLY A 129 5.94 -10.17 4.02
C GLY A 129 5.86 -8.89 4.87
N GLN A 130 5.77 -9.03 6.19
CA GLN A 130 5.81 -7.92 7.15
C GLN A 130 7.16 -7.17 7.08
N GLN A 131 8.27 -7.92 7.01
CA GLN A 131 9.60 -7.32 6.85
C GLN A 131 9.70 -6.59 5.50
N MET A 132 9.17 -7.16 4.40
CA MET A 132 9.15 -6.53 3.09
C MET A 132 8.37 -5.21 3.11
N ALA A 133 7.17 -5.19 3.69
CA ALA A 133 6.37 -3.98 3.83
C ALA A 133 7.08 -2.89 4.66
N THR A 134 7.89 -3.29 5.65
CA THR A 134 8.73 -2.35 6.41
C THR A 134 9.83 -1.75 5.54
N LEU A 135 10.50 -2.56 4.72
CA LEU A 135 11.52 -2.09 3.77
C LEU A 135 10.89 -1.22 2.67
N ASP A 136 9.70 -1.56 2.18
CA ASP A 136 8.96 -0.76 1.20
C ASP A 136 8.66 0.64 1.75
N TRP A 137 8.21 0.73 3.01
CA TRP A 137 8.00 2.00 3.69
C TRP A 137 9.29 2.80 3.84
N GLN A 138 10.40 2.15 4.24
CA GLN A 138 11.70 2.81 4.37
C GLN A 138 12.22 3.33 3.03
N LYS A 139 12.08 2.53 1.96
CA LYS A 139 12.46 2.92 0.61
C LYS A 139 11.67 4.11 0.12
N ASN A 140 10.35 4.08 0.23
CA ASN A 140 9.50 5.20 -0.16
C ASN A 140 9.85 6.48 0.61
N ARG A 141 10.10 6.37 1.91
CA ARG A 141 10.54 7.50 2.74
C ARG A 141 11.86 8.10 2.24
N GLN A 142 12.82 7.27 1.85
CA GLN A 142 14.09 7.73 1.27
C GLN A 142 13.87 8.40 -0.09
N GLU A 143 13.04 7.83 -0.96
CA GLU A 143 12.70 8.38 -2.28
C GLU A 143 12.02 9.75 -2.17
N ILE A 144 11.06 9.91 -1.26
CA ILE A 144 10.39 11.19 -1.01
C ILE A 144 11.38 12.23 -0.47
N ARG A 145 12.25 11.85 0.47
CA ARG A 145 13.27 12.76 0.99
C ARG A 145 14.27 13.19 -0.10
N PHE A 146 14.68 12.26 -0.95
CA PHE A 146 15.56 12.57 -2.08
C PHE A 146 14.91 13.55 -3.06
N LEU A 147 13.64 13.30 -3.42
CA LEU A 147 12.85 14.16 -4.29
C LEU A 147 12.72 15.60 -3.70
N LEU A 148 12.34 15.66 -2.43
CA LEU A 148 12.20 16.94 -1.72
C LEU A 148 13.52 17.71 -1.61
N THR A 149 14.64 17.02 -1.40
CA THR A 149 15.95 17.63 -1.40
C THR A 149 16.27 18.26 -2.76
N GLY A 150 15.96 17.56 -3.86
CA GLY A 150 16.08 18.10 -5.21
C GLY A 150 15.27 19.39 -5.40
N TYR A 151 14.00 19.37 -5.06
CA TYR A 151 13.13 20.56 -5.13
C TYR A 151 13.61 21.70 -4.24
N TYR A 152 14.10 21.39 -3.05
CA TYR A 152 14.62 22.39 -2.12
C TYR A 152 15.85 23.12 -2.68
N LEU A 153 16.80 22.38 -3.23
CA LEU A 153 18.01 22.92 -3.84
C LEU A 153 17.69 23.72 -5.12
N ASP A 154 16.77 23.23 -5.94
CA ASP A 154 16.33 23.93 -7.13
C ASP A 154 15.63 25.25 -6.76
N LEU A 155 14.78 25.27 -5.73
CA LEU A 155 14.11 26.48 -5.26
C LEU A 155 15.14 27.51 -4.76
N TYR A 156 16.14 27.06 -4.01
CA TYR A 156 17.24 27.93 -3.56
C TYR A 156 18.01 28.53 -4.73
N LYS A 157 18.41 27.73 -5.72
CA LYS A 157 19.08 28.15 -6.95
C LYS A 157 18.25 29.19 -7.72
N LEU A 158 16.94 28.91 -7.94
CA LEU A 158 16.06 29.80 -8.67
C LEU A 158 15.87 31.14 -7.95
N ASN A 159 15.75 31.14 -6.62
CA ASN A 159 15.68 32.37 -5.83
C ASN A 159 16.93 33.23 -5.98
N ASN A 160 18.12 32.64 -5.94
CA ASN A 160 19.38 33.35 -6.18
C ASN A 160 19.43 33.90 -7.62
N GLN A 161 18.99 33.12 -8.60
CA GLN A 161 18.96 33.55 -10.00
C GLN A 161 18.00 34.74 -10.22
N ILE A 162 16.84 34.78 -9.54
CA ILE A 162 15.91 35.91 -9.55
C ILE A 162 16.63 37.18 -9.03
N GLN A 163 17.34 37.09 -7.91
CA GLN A 163 18.06 38.24 -7.33
C GLN A 163 19.14 38.76 -8.29
N VAL A 164 19.90 37.87 -8.93
CA VAL A 164 20.92 38.27 -9.91
C VAL A 164 20.30 38.95 -11.13
N LEU A 165 19.20 38.42 -11.67
CA LEU A 165 18.50 39.01 -12.81
C LEU A 165 17.89 40.37 -12.47
N GLN A 166 17.35 40.54 -11.27
CA GLN A 166 16.84 41.83 -10.80
C GLN A 166 17.95 42.86 -10.73
N LYS A 167 19.10 42.54 -10.12
CA LYS A 167 20.24 43.45 -10.08
C LYS A 167 20.75 43.80 -11.48
N ASN A 168 20.78 42.85 -12.41
CA ASN A 168 21.19 43.12 -13.79
C ASN A 168 20.19 44.02 -14.51
N LEU A 169 18.87 43.91 -14.23
CA LEU A 169 17.87 44.80 -14.74
C LEU A 169 18.09 46.24 -14.23
N ASP A 170 18.29 46.40 -12.92
CA ASP A 170 18.53 47.71 -12.29
C ASP A 170 19.77 48.38 -12.90
N LEU A 171 20.87 47.63 -13.07
CA LEU A 171 22.10 48.10 -13.73
C LEU A 171 21.86 48.51 -15.19
N THR A 172 21.09 47.72 -15.94
CA THR A 172 20.77 48.03 -17.34
C THR A 172 19.93 49.30 -17.45
N GLU A 173 18.98 49.53 -16.53
CA GLU A 173 18.19 50.75 -16.45
C GLU A 173 19.04 51.99 -16.16
N GLN A 174 20.01 51.88 -15.24
CA GLN A 174 20.98 52.96 -14.98
C GLN A 174 21.83 53.29 -16.20
N VAL A 175 22.28 52.24 -16.96
CA VAL A 175 23.01 52.44 -18.20
C VAL A 175 22.15 53.15 -19.25
N ILE A 176 20.91 52.78 -19.43
CA ILE A 176 19.95 53.41 -20.36
C ILE A 176 19.81 54.90 -19.99
N HIS A 177 19.54 55.19 -18.71
CA HIS A 177 19.39 56.57 -18.23
C HIS A 177 20.67 57.41 -18.51
N ASN A 178 21.85 56.87 -18.25
CA ASN A 178 23.12 57.54 -18.54
C ASN A 178 23.35 57.74 -20.04
N MET A 179 22.91 56.80 -20.91
CA MET A 179 23.01 56.96 -22.35
C MET A 179 22.05 58.01 -22.90
N GLU A 180 20.83 58.11 -22.33
CA GLU A 180 19.88 59.15 -22.68
C GLU A 180 20.44 60.55 -22.36
N ALA A 181 21.04 60.75 -21.18
CA ALA A 181 21.75 61.98 -20.81
C ALA A 181 22.89 62.34 -21.76
N ARG A 182 23.70 61.34 -22.18
CA ARG A 182 24.76 61.54 -23.17
C ARG A 182 24.24 61.85 -24.56
N ARG A 183 23.08 61.30 -24.94
CA ARG A 183 22.45 61.60 -26.21
C ARG A 183 21.98 63.06 -26.28
N THR A 184 21.42 63.60 -25.20
CA THR A 184 21.07 65.06 -25.14
C THR A 184 22.25 65.96 -25.29
N GLN A 185 23.47 65.50 -24.91
CA GLN A 185 24.74 66.16 -25.11
C GLN A 185 25.41 65.88 -26.46
N GLY A 186 24.77 65.07 -27.35
CA GLY A 186 25.28 64.73 -28.64
C GLY A 186 26.42 63.70 -28.66
N THR A 187 26.70 63.02 -27.52
CA THR A 187 27.81 62.07 -27.34
C THR A 187 27.41 60.61 -27.37
N ALA A 188 26.11 60.28 -27.59
CA ALA A 188 25.64 58.91 -27.78
C ALA A 188 24.61 58.85 -28.93
N LEU A 189 24.55 57.69 -29.63
CA LEU A 189 23.62 57.45 -30.71
C LEU A 189 22.31 56.80 -30.25
N LYS A 190 21.23 57.03 -30.94
CA LYS A 190 19.94 56.42 -30.65
C LYS A 190 20.03 54.86 -30.69
N ASN A 191 20.83 54.31 -31.60
CA ASN A 191 21.02 52.86 -31.72
C ASN A 191 21.63 52.23 -30.47
N ASP A 192 22.50 52.95 -29.76
CA ASP A 192 23.13 52.45 -28.53
C ASP A 192 22.07 52.29 -27.42
N ILE A 193 21.15 53.23 -27.31
CA ILE A 193 20.02 53.17 -26.35
C ILE A 193 19.12 51.99 -26.71
N THR A 194 18.69 51.87 -27.98
CA THR A 194 17.81 50.77 -28.43
C THR A 194 18.44 49.38 -28.17
N ARG A 195 19.75 49.27 -28.28
CA ARG A 195 20.48 48.04 -27.94
C ARG A 195 20.35 47.65 -26.47
N TYR A 196 20.47 48.61 -25.56
CA TYR A 196 20.29 48.36 -24.11
C TYR A 196 18.82 48.15 -23.75
N GLU A 197 17.87 48.82 -24.43
CA GLU A 197 16.44 48.53 -24.29
C GLU A 197 16.11 47.08 -24.66
N LEU A 198 16.66 46.58 -25.78
CA LEU A 198 16.49 45.19 -26.20
C LEU A 198 17.08 44.19 -25.17
N GLN A 199 18.27 44.53 -24.61
CA GLN A 199 18.87 43.74 -23.55
C GLN A 199 17.98 43.72 -22.30
N LYS A 200 17.40 44.86 -21.89
CA LYS A 200 16.46 44.97 -20.77
C LYS A 200 15.22 44.06 -20.97
N GLU A 201 14.62 44.10 -22.16
CA GLU A 201 13.46 43.23 -22.45
C GLU A 201 13.85 41.74 -22.47
N THR A 202 15.05 41.41 -22.92
CA THR A 202 15.59 40.04 -22.83
C THR A 202 15.76 39.57 -21.37
N LEU A 203 16.29 40.44 -20.49
CA LEU A 203 16.42 40.17 -19.06
C LEU A 203 15.07 39.98 -18.38
N LYS A 204 14.07 40.84 -18.71
CA LYS A 204 12.70 40.70 -18.21
C LYS A 204 12.07 39.34 -18.58
N LEU A 205 12.26 38.93 -19.86
CA LEU A 205 11.77 37.61 -20.31
C LEU A 205 12.43 36.47 -19.54
N GLN A 206 13.74 36.55 -19.29
CA GLN A 206 14.48 35.58 -18.49
C GLN A 206 13.97 35.57 -17.03
N LEU A 207 13.77 36.72 -16.43
CA LEU A 207 13.23 36.84 -15.07
C LEU A 207 11.83 36.21 -14.95
N ALA A 208 10.93 36.48 -15.91
CA ALA A 208 9.60 35.87 -15.93
C ALA A 208 9.67 34.35 -16.00
N LYS A 209 10.51 33.79 -16.87
CA LYS A 209 10.73 32.33 -16.97
C LYS A 209 11.21 31.70 -15.66
N VAL A 210 12.17 32.34 -14.98
CA VAL A 210 12.73 31.86 -13.72
C VAL A 210 11.69 31.97 -12.59
N GLN A 211 10.92 33.06 -12.55
CA GLN A 211 9.82 33.21 -11.60
C GLN A 211 8.73 32.14 -11.77
N ASP A 212 8.39 31.79 -13.01
CA ASP A 212 7.40 30.74 -13.26
C ASP A 212 7.95 29.35 -12.88
N ALA A 213 9.22 29.05 -13.16
CA ALA A 213 9.86 27.84 -12.69
C ALA A 213 9.87 27.75 -11.14
N CYS A 214 10.16 28.88 -10.46
CA CYS A 214 10.11 28.98 -9.00
C CYS A 214 8.70 28.66 -8.46
N LYS A 215 7.63 29.20 -9.08
CA LYS A 215 6.24 28.90 -8.69
C LYS A 215 5.91 27.41 -8.85
N ILE A 216 6.36 26.78 -9.93
CA ILE A 216 6.13 25.36 -10.18
C ILE A 216 6.80 24.50 -9.09
N ILE A 217 8.07 24.74 -8.81
CA ILE A 217 8.81 23.98 -7.77
C ILE A 217 8.20 24.22 -6.38
N ASN A 218 7.84 25.47 -6.06
CA ASN A 218 7.15 25.79 -4.80
C ASN A 218 5.82 25.04 -4.69
N HIS A 219 5.04 24.97 -5.76
CA HIS A 219 3.78 24.21 -5.77
C HIS A 219 4.00 22.71 -5.53
N GLN A 220 5.04 22.13 -6.13
CA GLN A 220 5.40 20.73 -5.91
C GLN A 220 5.78 20.45 -4.45
N LEU A 221 6.58 21.32 -3.83
CA LEU A 221 6.92 21.25 -2.40
C LEU A 221 5.68 21.36 -1.52
N VAL A 222 4.85 22.39 -1.72
CA VAL A 222 3.62 22.64 -0.96
C VAL A 222 2.67 21.43 -1.05
N THR A 223 2.51 20.86 -2.24
CA THR A 223 1.65 19.71 -2.47
C THR A 223 2.20 18.44 -1.78
N THR A 224 3.49 18.16 -1.92
CA THR A 224 4.13 16.96 -1.33
C THR A 224 4.16 17.03 0.19
N LEU A 225 4.34 18.22 0.77
CA LEU A 225 4.34 18.47 2.21
C LEU A 225 2.94 18.68 2.80
N HIS A 226 1.90 18.69 1.97
CA HIS A 226 0.51 18.95 2.38
C HIS A 226 0.35 20.29 3.15
N LEU A 227 1.07 21.31 2.72
CA LEU A 227 0.97 22.65 3.27
C LEU A 227 -0.24 23.41 2.67
N PRO A 228 -0.76 24.44 3.34
CA PRO A 228 -1.85 25.26 2.81
C PRO A 228 -1.51 25.81 1.43
N ALA A 229 -2.50 25.81 0.52
CA ALA A 229 -2.34 26.37 -0.82
C ALA A 229 -1.93 27.86 -0.74
N GLY A 230 -0.98 28.28 -1.59
CA GLY A 230 -0.46 29.63 -1.59
C GLY A 230 0.68 29.90 -0.60
N THR A 231 1.15 28.89 0.15
CA THR A 231 2.36 29.01 0.97
C THR A 231 3.58 29.24 0.09
N GLU A 232 4.34 30.28 0.33
CA GLU A 232 5.64 30.54 -0.29
C GLU A 232 6.75 29.99 0.59
N ILE A 233 7.45 28.98 0.11
CA ILE A 233 8.57 28.35 0.82
C ILE A 233 9.85 29.11 0.50
N VAL A 234 10.58 29.49 1.55
CA VAL A 234 11.91 30.09 1.45
C VAL A 234 12.90 29.10 2.05
N PRO A 235 13.81 28.53 1.24
CA PRO A 235 14.84 27.66 1.76
C PRO A 235 15.77 28.37 2.73
N ASP A 236 16.07 27.72 3.86
CA ASP A 236 17.10 28.18 4.77
C ASP A 236 18.50 27.82 4.21
N SER A 237 19.39 28.80 4.12
CA SER A 237 20.73 28.63 3.54
C SER A 237 21.76 28.06 4.52
N THR A 238 21.46 27.97 5.81
CA THR A 238 22.44 27.62 6.85
C THR A 238 23.08 26.25 6.66
N LEU A 239 22.34 25.29 6.09
CA LEU A 239 22.84 23.94 5.80
C LEU A 239 23.76 23.85 4.59
N LEU A 240 23.76 24.86 3.70
CA LEU A 240 24.63 24.86 2.51
C LEU A 240 26.05 25.28 2.86
N ASP A 241 26.25 25.83 4.06
CA ASP A 241 27.56 26.22 4.60
C ASP A 241 28.26 25.04 5.32
N GLU A 242 27.56 23.89 5.52
CA GLU A 242 28.14 22.70 6.12
C GLU A 242 29.01 21.96 5.11
N GLU A 243 30.27 21.72 5.49
CA GLU A 243 31.25 20.98 4.69
C GLU A 243 30.89 19.49 4.68
N VAL A 244 30.37 18.97 3.56
CA VAL A 244 30.10 17.55 3.40
C VAL A 244 31.39 16.78 3.27
N LYS A 245 31.77 16.02 4.32
CA LYS A 245 32.93 15.10 4.25
C LYS A 245 32.59 13.97 3.26
N ALA A 246 33.27 13.98 2.13
CA ALA A 246 33.20 12.87 1.17
C ALA A 246 33.89 11.65 1.78
N LEU A 247 33.19 10.54 1.86
CA LEU A 247 33.76 9.24 2.20
C LEU A 247 34.57 8.70 1.00
N ALA A 248 35.53 7.81 1.27
CA ALA A 248 36.23 7.10 0.21
C ALA A 248 35.26 6.14 -0.52
N GLU A 249 35.55 5.83 -1.78
CA GLU A 249 34.69 4.96 -2.60
C GLU A 249 34.42 3.60 -1.94
N ASN A 250 35.45 2.98 -1.38
CA ASN A 250 35.35 1.71 -0.67
C ASN A 250 34.40 1.77 0.56
N ASP A 251 34.42 2.90 1.29
CA ASP A 251 33.54 3.11 2.44
C ASP A 251 32.08 3.26 1.99
N TRP A 252 31.83 3.95 0.87
CA TRP A 252 30.51 4.04 0.27
C TRP A 252 29.99 2.67 -0.20
N GLN A 253 30.82 1.85 -0.83
CA GLN A 253 30.47 0.50 -1.26
C GLN A 253 30.13 -0.39 -0.07
N LEU A 254 30.91 -0.33 1.01
CA LEU A 254 30.63 -1.09 2.23
C LEU A 254 29.31 -0.65 2.86
N LEU A 255 29.08 0.66 2.96
CA LEU A 255 27.84 1.22 3.51
C LEU A 255 26.63 0.85 2.65
N ALA A 256 26.75 0.91 1.32
CA ALA A 256 25.71 0.52 0.40
C ALA A 256 25.35 -0.96 0.56
N THR A 257 26.35 -1.86 0.64
CA THR A 257 26.11 -3.29 0.83
C THR A 257 25.35 -3.61 2.13
N GLN A 258 25.60 -2.85 3.19
CA GLN A 258 24.97 -3.06 4.50
C GLN A 258 23.61 -2.37 4.64
N SER A 259 23.44 -1.19 4.05
CA SER A 259 22.33 -0.28 4.35
C SER A 259 21.39 -0.03 3.18
N ASN A 260 21.70 -0.50 1.97
CA ASN A 260 20.84 -0.30 0.81
C ASN A 260 19.57 -1.12 0.95
N VAL A 261 18.44 -0.40 1.04
CA VAL A 261 17.11 -1.01 1.21
C VAL A 261 16.75 -1.91 0.02
N GLY A 262 17.16 -1.56 -1.20
CA GLY A 262 16.92 -2.37 -2.40
C GLY A 262 17.63 -3.73 -2.34
N LEU A 263 18.89 -3.77 -1.86
CA LEU A 263 19.61 -5.02 -1.65
C LEU A 263 18.96 -5.88 -0.55
N GLN A 264 18.51 -5.26 0.54
CA GLN A 264 17.79 -5.95 1.61
C GLN A 264 16.46 -6.54 1.10
N GLN A 265 15.71 -5.80 0.27
CA GLN A 265 14.49 -6.30 -0.38
C GLN A 265 14.78 -7.50 -1.29
N ALA A 266 15.82 -7.42 -2.12
CA ALA A 266 16.20 -8.51 -3.02
C ALA A 266 16.63 -9.76 -2.23
N GLN A 267 17.39 -9.61 -1.15
CA GLN A 267 17.76 -10.72 -0.25
C GLN A 267 16.53 -11.35 0.42
N LEU A 268 15.58 -10.51 0.86
CA LEU A 268 14.33 -10.97 1.47
C LEU A 268 13.45 -11.72 0.46
N ALA A 269 13.42 -11.27 -0.80
CA ALA A 269 12.70 -11.93 -1.88
C ALA A 269 13.22 -13.36 -2.13
N ILE A 270 14.53 -13.61 -2.00
CA ILE A 270 15.10 -14.96 -2.06
C ILE A 270 14.53 -15.84 -0.94
N GLN A 271 14.49 -15.31 0.30
CA GLN A 271 13.96 -16.05 1.45
C GLN A 271 12.46 -16.35 1.27
N MET A 272 11.67 -15.40 0.80
CA MET A 272 10.25 -15.59 0.48
C MET A 272 10.05 -16.67 -0.57
N ASN A 273 10.82 -16.67 -1.66
CA ASN A 273 10.73 -17.69 -2.69
C ASN A 273 11.18 -19.08 -2.18
N LYS A 274 12.15 -19.14 -1.27
CA LYS A 274 12.53 -20.39 -0.58
C LYS A 274 11.37 -20.96 0.25
N GLN A 275 10.60 -20.10 0.94
CA GLN A 275 9.41 -20.55 1.67
C GLN A 275 8.28 -20.98 0.73
N LYS A 276 8.09 -20.28 -0.41
CA LYS A 276 7.13 -20.70 -1.44
C LYS A 276 7.45 -22.10 -1.99
N VAL A 277 8.73 -22.45 -2.18
CA VAL A 277 9.13 -23.81 -2.56
C VAL A 277 8.73 -24.83 -1.50
N LYS A 278 8.89 -24.51 -0.20
CA LYS A 278 8.46 -25.41 0.89
C LYS A 278 6.93 -25.56 0.90
N LEU A 279 6.20 -24.48 0.71
CA LEU A 279 4.74 -24.47 0.65
C LEU A 279 4.23 -25.36 -0.50
N GLU A 280 4.79 -25.23 -1.71
CA GLU A 280 4.41 -26.08 -2.84
C GLU A 280 4.77 -27.57 -2.61
N ARG A 281 5.84 -27.85 -1.86
CA ARG A 281 6.19 -29.22 -1.50
C ARG A 281 5.25 -29.82 -0.45
N SER A 282 4.69 -29.00 0.45
CA SER A 282 3.77 -29.49 1.47
C SER A 282 2.49 -30.07 0.89
N GLU A 283 2.07 -29.63 -0.29
CA GLU A 283 0.92 -30.18 -1.02
C GLU A 283 1.16 -31.61 -1.56
N LEU A 284 2.42 -32.10 -1.54
CA LEU A 284 2.77 -33.48 -1.84
C LEU A 284 2.66 -34.43 -0.64
N LEU A 285 2.30 -33.90 0.52
CA LEU A 285 2.23 -34.63 1.77
C LEU A 285 0.79 -34.77 2.25
N PRO A 286 0.44 -35.81 3.03
CA PRO A 286 -0.87 -35.97 3.60
C PRO A 286 -1.15 -34.86 4.62
N LYS A 287 -2.43 -34.51 4.80
CA LYS A 287 -2.92 -33.60 5.84
C LYS A 287 -3.63 -34.43 6.89
N ILE A 288 -3.32 -34.19 8.15
CA ILE A 288 -3.91 -34.87 9.31
C ILE A 288 -4.61 -33.85 10.17
N ALA A 289 -5.86 -34.10 10.51
CA ALA A 289 -6.66 -33.24 11.37
C ALA A 289 -7.42 -34.05 12.43
N LEU A 290 -7.60 -33.46 13.60
CA LEU A 290 -8.63 -33.88 14.52
C LEU A 290 -9.96 -33.32 14.01
N VAL A 291 -11.00 -34.13 14.04
CA VAL A 291 -12.36 -33.77 13.67
C VAL A 291 -13.30 -34.16 14.79
N ALA A 292 -14.26 -33.32 15.08
CA ALA A 292 -15.35 -33.61 15.99
C ALA A 292 -16.64 -33.01 15.40
N GLY A 293 -17.73 -33.70 15.58
CA GLY A 293 -19.02 -33.21 15.10
C GLY A 293 -20.17 -33.70 15.97
N GLU A 294 -21.20 -32.87 15.99
CA GLU A 294 -22.51 -33.22 16.54
C GLU A 294 -23.56 -32.88 15.47
N HIS A 295 -24.42 -33.86 15.20
CA HIS A 295 -25.44 -33.78 14.17
C HIS A 295 -26.80 -34.12 14.76
N LEU A 296 -27.82 -33.36 14.32
CA LEU A 296 -29.22 -33.63 14.57
C LEU A 296 -29.96 -33.60 13.23
N ASP A 297 -30.22 -34.77 12.72
CA ASP A 297 -30.82 -34.97 11.39
C ASP A 297 -32.24 -35.55 11.52
N GLY A 298 -33.20 -35.03 10.74
CA GLY A 298 -34.55 -35.55 10.66
C GLY A 298 -35.24 -35.16 9.33
N PRO A 299 -36.07 -36.02 8.79
CA PRO A 299 -36.31 -37.42 9.11
C PRO A 299 -35.19 -38.36 8.70
N ILE A 300 -35.20 -39.60 9.17
CA ILE A 300 -34.21 -40.63 8.77
C ILE A 300 -34.64 -41.21 7.42
N THR A 301 -34.01 -40.76 6.34
CA THR A 301 -34.35 -41.10 4.96
C THR A 301 -33.63 -42.34 4.41
N ILE A 302 -32.74 -42.96 5.17
CA ILE A 302 -31.96 -44.13 4.75
C ILE A 302 -32.84 -45.39 4.77
N GLU A 303 -33.87 -45.41 5.62
CA GLU A 303 -34.80 -46.55 5.72
C GLU A 303 -36.05 -46.35 4.87
N VAL A 304 -36.61 -47.46 4.38
CA VAL A 304 -37.88 -47.47 3.63
C VAL A 304 -38.82 -48.46 4.30
N PRO A 305 -39.95 -47.99 4.86
CA PRO A 305 -40.45 -46.62 4.90
C PRO A 305 -39.61 -45.68 5.77
N VAL A 306 -39.55 -44.40 5.41
CA VAL A 306 -38.79 -43.36 6.10
C VAL A 306 -39.30 -43.20 7.53
N LEU A 307 -38.38 -43.07 8.49
CA LEU A 307 -38.70 -42.84 9.89
C LEU A 307 -38.80 -41.33 10.17
N ASP A 308 -39.98 -40.87 10.61
CA ASP A 308 -40.25 -39.49 11.02
C ASP A 308 -39.70 -39.22 12.42
N ASN A 309 -38.39 -39.34 12.58
CA ASN A 309 -37.68 -39.18 13.83
C ASN A 309 -36.45 -38.30 13.65
N ASN A 310 -36.07 -37.56 14.69
CA ASN A 310 -34.77 -36.89 14.75
C ASN A 310 -33.74 -37.83 15.31
N PHE A 311 -32.57 -37.90 14.67
CA PHE A 311 -31.44 -38.69 15.10
C PHE A 311 -30.30 -37.76 15.49
N ASN A 312 -29.88 -37.84 16.76
CA ASN A 312 -28.74 -37.09 17.27
C ASN A 312 -27.55 -38.03 17.47
N TYR A 313 -26.43 -37.63 16.94
CA TYR A 313 -25.17 -38.38 17.14
C TYR A 313 -23.96 -37.43 17.16
N TRP A 314 -22.94 -37.84 17.85
CA TRP A 314 -21.67 -37.12 17.86
C TRP A 314 -20.52 -38.07 17.54
N TYR A 315 -19.43 -37.46 17.05
CA TYR A 315 -18.20 -38.23 16.82
C TYR A 315 -16.98 -37.36 17.11
N VAL A 316 -15.87 -38.03 17.48
CA VAL A 316 -14.51 -37.48 17.55
C VAL A 316 -13.59 -38.46 16.84
N GLY A 317 -12.73 -37.94 16.00
CA GLY A 317 -11.86 -38.79 15.19
C GLY A 317 -10.64 -38.10 14.64
N VAL A 318 -9.84 -38.86 13.91
CA VAL A 318 -8.67 -38.38 13.15
C VAL A 318 -8.96 -38.52 11.68
N GLY A 319 -8.98 -37.44 10.94
CA GLY A 319 -9.10 -37.41 9.49
C GLY A 319 -7.73 -37.35 8.82
N ILE A 320 -7.47 -38.23 7.85
CA ILE A 320 -6.27 -38.19 6.99
C ILE A 320 -6.74 -37.93 5.56
N LYS A 321 -6.29 -36.79 4.99
CA LYS A 321 -6.62 -36.43 3.61
C LYS A 321 -5.34 -36.38 2.77
N TYR A 322 -5.33 -37.13 1.68
CA TYR A 322 -4.23 -37.13 0.74
C TYR A 322 -4.73 -37.01 -0.70
N ASN A 323 -4.25 -35.98 -1.39
CA ASN A 323 -4.62 -35.75 -2.77
C ASN A 323 -3.62 -36.49 -3.70
N LEU A 324 -3.97 -37.68 -4.14
CA LEU A 324 -3.12 -38.51 -5.01
C LEU A 324 -2.77 -37.78 -6.33
N SER A 325 -3.63 -36.93 -6.85
CA SER A 325 -3.33 -36.19 -8.08
C SER A 325 -2.22 -35.16 -7.91
N SER A 326 -1.91 -34.77 -6.68
CA SER A 326 -0.79 -33.88 -6.39
C SER A 326 0.55 -34.47 -6.79
N LEU A 327 0.71 -35.80 -6.74
CA LEU A 327 1.94 -36.49 -7.08
C LEU A 327 2.42 -36.21 -8.52
N PHE A 328 1.51 -36.02 -9.45
CA PHE A 328 1.84 -35.72 -10.84
C PHE A 328 1.56 -34.28 -11.26
N LYS A 329 0.61 -33.59 -10.63
CA LYS A 329 0.30 -32.19 -10.93
C LYS A 329 1.26 -31.21 -10.26
N ASN A 330 1.58 -31.40 -8.97
CA ASN A 330 2.33 -30.40 -8.19
C ASN A 330 3.83 -30.39 -8.49
N ASN A 331 4.40 -31.44 -9.12
CA ASN A 331 5.80 -31.40 -9.57
C ASN A 331 6.11 -30.23 -10.48
N LYS A 332 5.13 -29.80 -11.31
CA LYS A 332 5.28 -28.62 -12.17
C LYS A 332 5.32 -27.32 -11.35
N LYS A 333 4.46 -27.19 -10.32
CA LYS A 333 4.41 -26.04 -9.41
C LYS A 333 5.69 -25.93 -8.57
N VAL A 334 6.17 -27.04 -8.03
CA VAL A 334 7.45 -27.08 -7.31
C VAL A 334 8.60 -26.64 -8.22
N ARG A 335 8.62 -27.10 -9.48
CA ARG A 335 9.64 -26.69 -10.46
C ARG A 335 9.54 -25.19 -10.76
N GLN A 336 8.34 -24.66 -10.95
CA GLN A 336 8.09 -23.22 -11.14
C GLN A 336 8.59 -22.41 -9.93
N ALA A 337 8.25 -22.83 -8.70
CA ALA A 337 8.70 -22.15 -7.49
C ALA A 337 10.23 -22.15 -7.34
N LYS A 338 10.91 -23.24 -7.75
CA LYS A 338 12.38 -23.29 -7.79
C LYS A 338 12.97 -22.33 -8.81
N LEU A 339 12.35 -22.21 -10.00
CA LEU A 339 12.79 -21.25 -11.02
C LEU A 339 12.60 -19.80 -10.54
N ASN A 340 11.48 -19.50 -9.86
CA ASN A 340 11.26 -18.19 -9.24
C ASN A 340 12.30 -17.88 -8.15
N MET A 341 12.70 -18.89 -7.35
CA MET A 341 13.77 -18.71 -6.38
C MET A 341 15.12 -18.42 -7.07
N ARG A 342 15.44 -19.14 -8.15
CA ARG A 342 16.64 -18.88 -8.94
C ARG A 342 16.62 -17.49 -9.57
N LYS A 343 15.48 -17.09 -10.15
CA LYS A 343 15.30 -15.73 -10.68
C LYS A 343 15.57 -14.67 -9.62
N ALA A 344 15.03 -14.82 -8.40
CA ALA A 344 15.29 -13.89 -7.31
C ALA A 344 16.79 -13.84 -6.90
N GLN A 345 17.52 -14.95 -7.02
CA GLN A 345 18.98 -14.98 -6.80
C GLN A 345 19.72 -14.19 -7.90
N GLU A 346 19.32 -14.36 -9.16
CA GLU A 346 19.89 -13.63 -10.30
C GLU A 346 19.58 -12.12 -10.21
N GLU A 347 18.36 -11.74 -9.78
CA GLU A 347 17.97 -10.35 -9.52
C GLU A 347 18.76 -9.71 -8.36
N TYR A 348 19.07 -10.48 -7.32
CA TYR A 348 19.94 -10.01 -6.23
C TYR A 348 21.38 -9.75 -6.73
N SER A 349 21.94 -10.67 -7.54
CA SER A 349 23.27 -10.48 -8.12
C SER A 349 23.31 -9.24 -9.03
N LEU A 350 22.28 -9.04 -9.85
CA LEU A 350 22.15 -7.84 -10.69
C LEU A 350 22.05 -6.55 -9.87
N ALA A 351 21.39 -6.60 -8.71
CA ALA A 351 21.27 -5.44 -7.83
C ALA A 351 22.59 -5.09 -7.09
N GLN A 352 23.57 -6.01 -7.08
CA GLN A 352 24.90 -5.77 -6.51
C GLN A 352 25.88 -5.13 -7.51
N GLU A 353 25.62 -5.26 -8.83
CA GLU A 353 26.37 -4.58 -9.91
C GLU A 353 26.07 -3.07 -9.94
#